data_1f513274fb23adc9e462ad0426c52806
#
_entry.id   1f513274fb23adc9e462ad0426c52806
#
_cell.length_a   1.000
_cell.length_b   1.000
_cell.length_c   1.000
_cell.angle_alpha   90.00
_cell.angle_beta   90.00
_cell.angle_gamma   90.00
#
_symmetry.space_group_name_H-M   'P 1'
#
loop_
_entity.id
_entity.type
_entity.pdbx_description
1 polymer ?
#
loop_
_entity_poly.entity_id
_entity_poly.type
_entity_poly.pdbx_seq_one_letter_code
_entity_poly.pdbx_strand_id
1 'polypeptide(L)'
;YAAEDASTANAVVIDASDLFLYGGCSLHGFKLYNSMRIDDAFLYTAAVVIKSGGALSDVFDSVILSKRDILPPVESLVYEEKLGCSCWINNQRVLVGNRDLLSKHNVTPPSEDEEKKFLKSGRQVIYLAVEGKTAAGFSVEYKPNGDIARYLNKLEKYGVSVLVRTTDPNITEELVEQYFDLPHGFVK
;
A
#
# COMPACT_ATOMS: atom_id res chain seq x y z
N TYR A 1 19.25 -9.70 24.44
CA TYR A 1 20.13 -8.97 23.49
C TYR A 1 19.33 -7.90 22.72
N ALA A 2 18.26 -8.25 21.99
CA ALA A 2 17.49 -7.26 21.22
C ALA A 2 16.79 -6.18 22.07
N ALA A 3 16.41 -6.51 23.31
CA ALA A 3 15.78 -5.56 24.23
C ALA A 3 16.79 -4.58 24.88
N GLU A 4 18.04 -4.99 25.04
CA GLU A 4 19.11 -4.12 25.56
C GLU A 4 19.57 -3.14 24.47
N ASP A 5 19.67 -3.57 23.22
CA ASP A 5 20.01 -2.70 22.10
C ASP A 5 18.94 -1.63 21.85
N ALA A 6 17.66 -1.98 22.04
CA ALA A 6 16.56 -1.01 21.92
C ALA A 6 16.57 0.06 23.02
N SER A 7 17.12 -0.22 24.20
CA SER A 7 17.16 0.75 25.31
C SER A 7 18.12 1.93 25.08
N THR A 8 19.05 1.80 24.13
CA THR A 8 20.01 2.84 23.74
C THR A 8 19.73 3.47 22.39
N ALA A 9 18.74 2.95 21.65
CA ALA A 9 18.36 3.44 20.33
C ALA A 9 17.49 4.69 20.43
N ASN A 10 17.76 5.70 19.60
CA ASN A 10 16.92 6.89 19.49
C ASN A 10 15.75 6.69 18.51
N ALA A 11 15.83 5.68 17.65
CA ALA A 11 14.80 5.33 16.68
C ALA A 11 14.82 3.83 16.34
N VAL A 12 13.66 3.31 15.98
CA VAL A 12 13.46 1.94 15.48
C VAL A 12 12.84 2.01 14.10
N VAL A 13 13.34 1.21 13.17
CA VAL A 13 12.77 1.06 11.82
C VAL A 13 11.90 -0.19 11.80
N ILE A 14 10.65 -0.05 11.36
CA ILE A 14 9.67 -1.13 11.24
C ILE A 14 9.18 -1.19 9.79
N ASP A 15 9.08 -2.38 9.22
CA ASP A 15 8.42 -2.57 7.94
C ASP A 15 6.91 -2.46 8.10
N ALA A 16 6.25 -1.77 7.17
CA ALA A 16 4.79 -1.59 7.20
C ALA A 16 4.04 -2.94 7.20
N SER A 17 4.59 -3.98 6.58
CA SER A 17 4.02 -5.33 6.62
C SER A 17 3.89 -5.89 8.04
N ASP A 18 4.78 -5.50 8.95
CA ASP A 18 4.76 -5.98 10.34
C ASP A 18 3.71 -5.26 11.21
N LEU A 19 3.26 -4.09 10.76
CA LEU A 19 2.21 -3.31 11.45
C LEU A 19 0.82 -3.95 11.36
N PHE A 20 0.61 -4.80 10.37
CA PHE A 20 -0.70 -5.41 10.10
C PHE A 20 -0.65 -6.91 10.34
N LEU A 21 -1.80 -7.50 10.67
CA LEU A 21 -1.92 -8.95 10.80
C LEU A 21 -1.69 -9.62 9.44
N TYR A 22 -1.00 -10.75 9.45
CA TYR A 22 -0.94 -11.60 8.27
C TYR A 22 -2.35 -11.97 7.82
N GLY A 23 -2.67 -11.74 6.54
CA GLY A 23 -4.03 -11.89 6.03
C GLY A 23 -5.06 -10.90 6.61
N GLY A 24 -4.62 -9.88 7.37
CA GLY A 24 -5.48 -8.86 7.93
C GLY A 24 -5.92 -7.79 6.94
N CYS A 25 -5.12 -7.54 5.91
CA CYS A 25 -5.54 -6.67 4.81
C CYS A 25 -6.52 -7.38 3.90
N SER A 26 -7.50 -6.67 3.37
CA SER A 26 -8.54 -7.26 2.51
C SER A 26 -8.95 -6.33 1.38
N LEU A 27 -9.40 -6.94 0.27
CA LEU A 27 -10.00 -6.26 -0.85
C LEU A 27 -11.52 -6.28 -0.68
N HIS A 28 -12.15 -5.08 -0.65
CA HIS A 28 -13.60 -4.94 -0.47
C HIS A 28 -14.36 -4.71 -1.76
N GLY A 29 -13.71 -4.20 -2.79
CA GLY A 29 -14.33 -3.96 -4.06
C GLY A 29 -13.37 -3.36 -5.07
N PHE A 30 -13.80 -3.31 -6.31
CA PHE A 30 -13.04 -2.70 -7.38
C PHE A 30 -13.98 -2.09 -8.42
N LYS A 31 -13.43 -1.20 -9.24
CA LYS A 31 -14.10 -0.64 -10.40
C LYS A 31 -13.14 -0.63 -11.57
N LEU A 32 -13.63 -1.03 -12.75
CA LEU A 32 -12.89 -0.99 -14.00
C LEU A 32 -13.24 0.27 -14.80
N TYR A 33 -12.27 0.79 -15.50
CA TYR A 33 -12.37 1.96 -16.37
C TYR A 33 -11.85 1.63 -17.78
N ASN A 34 -12.25 2.42 -18.75
CA ASN A 34 -11.71 2.37 -20.12
C ASN A 34 -11.69 0.97 -20.76
N SER A 35 -12.74 0.18 -20.53
CA SER A 35 -12.89 -1.17 -21.08
C SER A 35 -11.76 -2.14 -20.69
N MET A 36 -11.07 -1.87 -19.58
CA MET A 36 -10.06 -2.80 -19.03
C MET A 36 -10.70 -4.14 -18.71
N ARG A 37 -10.03 -5.22 -19.10
CA ARG A 37 -10.47 -6.58 -18.72
C ARG A 37 -10.17 -6.83 -17.24
N ILE A 38 -11.08 -7.51 -16.58
CA ILE A 38 -10.92 -7.80 -15.14
C ILE A 38 -9.65 -8.59 -14.86
N ASP A 39 -9.36 -9.61 -15.68
CA ASP A 39 -8.18 -10.46 -15.49
C ASP A 39 -6.89 -9.64 -15.60
N ASP A 40 -6.78 -8.79 -16.62
CA ASP A 40 -5.61 -7.95 -16.84
C ASP A 40 -5.43 -6.92 -15.70
N ALA A 41 -6.53 -6.33 -15.21
CA ALA A 41 -6.49 -5.39 -14.11
C ALA A 41 -5.93 -6.03 -12.83
N PHE A 42 -6.38 -7.24 -12.50
CA PHE A 42 -5.88 -7.96 -11.34
C PHE A 42 -4.45 -8.46 -11.53
N LEU A 43 -4.11 -9.01 -12.69
CA LEU A 43 -2.76 -9.51 -12.97
C LEU A 43 -1.72 -8.40 -12.97
N TYR A 44 -2.01 -7.25 -13.58
CA TYR A 44 -1.09 -6.12 -13.61
C TYR A 44 -0.88 -5.52 -12.22
N THR A 45 -1.97 -5.32 -11.48
CA THR A 45 -1.88 -4.78 -10.11
C THR A 45 -1.15 -5.76 -9.18
N ALA A 46 -1.49 -7.06 -9.23
CA ALA A 46 -0.82 -8.09 -8.45
C ALA A 46 0.68 -8.17 -8.76
N ALA A 47 1.06 -8.13 -10.04
CA ALA A 47 2.46 -8.18 -10.46
C ALA A 47 3.27 -7.03 -9.84
N VAL A 48 2.75 -5.81 -9.85
CA VAL A 48 3.41 -4.63 -9.28
C VAL A 48 3.45 -4.68 -7.76
N VAL A 49 2.31 -4.94 -7.11
CA VAL A 49 2.19 -4.95 -5.64
C VAL A 49 3.06 -6.05 -5.02
N ILE A 50 3.04 -7.26 -5.59
CA ILE A 50 3.85 -8.38 -5.09
C ILE A 50 5.33 -8.11 -5.29
N LYS A 51 5.73 -7.56 -6.44
CA LYS A 51 7.13 -7.25 -6.72
C LYS A 51 7.66 -6.11 -5.86
N SER A 52 6.86 -5.09 -5.58
CA SER A 52 7.25 -3.97 -4.72
C SER A 52 7.28 -4.35 -3.22
N GLY A 53 6.56 -5.39 -2.83
CA GLY A 53 6.38 -5.78 -1.43
C GLY A 53 5.38 -4.89 -0.70
N GLY A 54 5.19 -5.16 0.58
CA GLY A 54 4.30 -4.35 1.43
C GLY A 54 3.04 -5.10 1.87
N ALA A 55 2.19 -4.40 2.63
CA ALA A 55 1.05 -5.00 3.33
C ALA A 55 -0.03 -5.59 2.39
N LEU A 56 -0.15 -5.06 1.17
CA LEU A 56 -1.13 -5.54 0.18
C LEU A 56 -0.66 -6.75 -0.64
N SER A 57 0.62 -7.15 -0.52
CA SER A 57 1.16 -8.29 -1.30
C SER A 57 0.36 -9.57 -1.08
N ASP A 58 0.00 -9.88 0.18
CA ASP A 58 -0.76 -11.08 0.53
C ASP A 58 -2.20 -11.04 -0.02
N VAL A 59 -2.82 -9.85 -0.05
CA VAL A 59 -4.15 -9.66 -0.60
C VAL A 59 -4.18 -10.03 -2.08
N PHE A 60 -3.26 -9.49 -2.86
CA PHE A 60 -3.20 -9.76 -4.30
C PHE A 60 -2.67 -11.16 -4.61
N ASP A 61 -1.77 -11.70 -3.80
CA ASP A 61 -1.34 -13.11 -3.92
C ASP A 61 -2.51 -14.08 -3.71
N SER A 62 -3.39 -13.78 -2.74
CA SER A 62 -4.60 -14.57 -2.51
C SER A 62 -5.58 -14.50 -3.67
N VAL A 63 -5.76 -13.33 -4.29
CA VAL A 63 -6.64 -13.16 -5.45
C VAL A 63 -6.19 -14.01 -6.64
N ILE A 64 -4.89 -14.15 -6.87
CA ILE A 64 -4.34 -15.02 -7.92
C ILE A 64 -4.13 -16.47 -7.47
N LEU A 65 -4.65 -16.85 -6.30
CA LEU A 65 -4.51 -18.19 -5.71
C LEU A 65 -3.06 -18.62 -5.58
N SER A 66 -2.16 -17.70 -5.28
CA SER A 66 -0.68 -17.88 -5.20
C SER A 66 -0.03 -18.42 -6.48
N LYS A 67 -0.72 -18.31 -7.62
CA LYS A 67 -0.19 -18.73 -8.93
C LYS A 67 0.68 -17.62 -9.53
N ARG A 68 1.84 -17.39 -8.94
CA ARG A 68 2.76 -16.30 -9.36
C ARG A 68 3.37 -16.50 -10.75
N ASP A 69 3.33 -17.71 -11.28
CA ASP A 69 3.78 -18.06 -12.62
C ASP A 69 2.94 -17.45 -13.74
N ILE A 70 1.68 -17.04 -13.45
CA ILE A 70 0.82 -16.34 -14.41
C ILE A 70 1.06 -14.84 -14.45
N LEU A 71 1.82 -14.28 -13.50
CA LEU A 71 2.06 -12.84 -13.45
C LEU A 71 2.93 -12.38 -14.61
N PRO A 72 2.55 -11.28 -15.28
CA PRO A 72 3.40 -10.72 -16.31
C PRO A 72 4.71 -10.18 -15.69
N PRO A 73 5.82 -10.21 -16.42
CA PRO A 73 7.07 -9.65 -15.95
C PRO A 73 6.95 -8.12 -15.78
N VAL A 74 7.41 -7.63 -14.64
CA VAL A 74 7.48 -6.20 -14.33
C VAL A 74 8.89 -5.71 -14.60
N GLU A 75 9.03 -4.74 -15.51
CA GLU A 75 10.30 -4.15 -15.89
C GLU A 75 10.41 -2.71 -15.39
N SER A 76 11.64 -2.28 -15.09
CA SER A 76 11.95 -0.91 -14.67
C SER A 76 11.02 -0.38 -13.56
N LEU A 77 10.82 -1.19 -12.53
CA LEU A 77 9.99 -0.80 -11.38
C LEU A 77 10.68 0.34 -10.61
N VAL A 78 9.98 1.46 -10.50
CA VAL A 78 10.41 2.63 -9.73
C VAL A 78 9.36 2.92 -8.67
N TYR A 79 9.80 2.98 -7.41
CA TYR A 79 8.98 3.47 -6.31
C TYR A 79 9.06 5.01 -6.25
N GLU A 80 7.92 5.65 -6.20
CA GLU A 80 7.77 7.09 -6.01
C GLU A 80 7.20 7.35 -4.62
N GLU A 81 8.01 7.97 -3.79
CA GLU A 81 7.71 8.18 -2.36
C GLU A 81 6.32 8.81 -2.15
N LYS A 82 5.52 8.19 -1.27
CA LYS A 82 4.13 8.59 -0.93
C LYS A 82 3.14 8.55 -2.10
N LEU A 83 3.54 8.09 -3.28
CA LEU A 83 2.69 8.07 -4.47
C LEU A 83 2.37 6.65 -4.96
N GLY A 84 3.34 5.75 -4.98
CA GLY A 84 3.21 4.39 -5.47
C GLY A 84 4.33 3.98 -6.40
N CYS A 85 4.00 3.14 -7.38
CA CYS A 85 4.98 2.56 -8.29
C CYS A 85 4.68 2.86 -9.76
N SER A 86 5.73 3.07 -10.53
CA SER A 86 5.67 3.12 -11.99
C SER A 86 6.56 2.03 -12.59
N CYS A 87 6.13 1.42 -13.67
CA CYS A 87 6.86 0.32 -14.32
C CYS A 87 6.42 0.11 -15.76
N TRP A 88 6.97 -0.93 -16.38
CA TRP A 88 6.55 -1.43 -17.68
C TRP A 88 6.10 -2.88 -17.57
N ILE A 89 4.98 -3.21 -18.20
CA ILE A 89 4.45 -4.57 -18.34
C ILE A 89 4.00 -4.74 -19.79
N ASN A 90 4.49 -5.77 -20.48
CA ASN A 90 4.18 -6.03 -21.88
C ASN A 90 4.35 -4.80 -22.79
N ASN A 91 5.44 -4.05 -22.62
CA ASN A 91 5.74 -2.79 -23.30
C ASN A 91 4.70 -1.66 -23.07
N GLN A 92 3.83 -1.79 -22.06
CA GLN A 92 2.87 -0.77 -21.66
C GLN A 92 3.35 -0.08 -20.37
N ARG A 93 3.20 1.25 -20.33
CA ARG A 93 3.46 2.02 -19.12
C ARG A 93 2.36 1.75 -18.09
N VAL A 94 2.75 1.32 -16.90
CA VAL A 94 1.84 0.95 -15.82
C VAL A 94 2.14 1.76 -14.57
N LEU A 95 1.10 2.29 -13.93
CA LEU A 95 1.15 2.99 -12.66
C LEU A 95 0.25 2.25 -11.67
N VAL A 96 0.75 2.03 -10.45
CA VAL A 96 -0.04 1.48 -9.34
C VAL A 96 0.20 2.37 -8.11
N GLY A 97 -0.83 3.06 -7.65
CA GLY A 97 -0.70 3.97 -6.53
C GLY A 97 -1.93 4.83 -6.28
N ASN A 98 -1.72 5.99 -5.67
CA ASN A 98 -2.79 6.93 -5.33
C ASN A 98 -3.10 7.91 -6.51
N ARG A 99 -4.10 8.78 -6.29
CA ARG A 99 -4.50 9.78 -7.29
C ARG A 99 -3.39 10.76 -7.66
N ASP A 100 -2.49 11.04 -6.71
CA ASP A 100 -1.40 11.99 -6.94
C ASP A 100 -0.33 11.41 -7.86
N LEU A 101 -0.09 10.08 -7.79
CA LEU A 101 0.74 9.37 -8.77
C LEU A 101 0.16 9.53 -10.20
N LEU A 102 -1.14 9.30 -10.34
CA LEU A 102 -1.81 9.44 -11.62
C LEU A 102 -1.65 10.86 -12.17
N SER A 103 -1.97 11.86 -11.37
CA SER A 103 -1.87 13.28 -11.73
C SER A 103 -0.44 13.68 -12.12
N LYS A 104 0.55 13.23 -11.36
CA LYS A 104 1.98 13.48 -11.64
C LYS A 104 2.41 12.96 -13.00
N HIS A 105 1.84 11.83 -13.42
CA HIS A 105 2.10 11.21 -14.72
C HIS A 105 1.09 11.62 -15.82
N ASN A 106 0.35 12.74 -15.64
CA ASN A 106 -0.64 13.27 -16.57
C ASN A 106 -1.78 12.28 -16.89
N VAL A 107 -2.09 11.39 -15.94
CA VAL A 107 -3.27 10.51 -16.02
C VAL A 107 -4.39 11.15 -15.21
N THR A 108 -5.58 11.28 -15.81
CA THR A 108 -6.75 11.82 -15.12
C THR A 108 -7.27 10.81 -14.10
N PRO A 109 -7.21 11.10 -12.78
CA PRO A 109 -7.78 10.21 -11.78
C PRO A 109 -9.31 10.28 -11.81
N PRO A 110 -10.02 9.31 -11.20
CA PRO A 110 -11.45 9.40 -10.96
C PRO A 110 -11.82 10.66 -10.18
N SER A 111 -13.06 11.12 -10.31
CA SER A 111 -13.53 12.29 -9.53
C SER A 111 -13.45 12.02 -8.02
N GLU A 112 -13.34 13.09 -7.23
CA GLU A 112 -13.32 12.96 -5.77
C GLU A 112 -14.58 12.28 -5.21
N ASP A 113 -15.73 12.51 -5.82
CA ASP A 113 -16.98 11.87 -5.40
C ASP A 113 -17.00 10.36 -5.72
N GLU A 114 -16.32 9.97 -6.76
CA GLU A 114 -16.07 8.55 -7.05
C GLU A 114 -15.10 7.94 -6.05
N GLU A 115 -14.00 8.63 -5.76
CA GLU A 115 -13.01 8.18 -4.80
C GLU A 115 -13.60 8.00 -3.39
N LYS A 116 -14.47 8.90 -2.94
CA LYS A 116 -15.19 8.79 -1.66
C LYS A 116 -15.96 7.46 -1.52
N LYS A 117 -16.37 6.86 -2.64
CA LYS A 117 -17.07 5.55 -2.61
C LYS A 117 -16.14 4.41 -2.23
N PHE A 118 -14.86 4.48 -2.65
CA PHE A 118 -13.84 3.51 -2.25
C PHE A 118 -13.43 3.67 -0.79
N LEU A 119 -13.40 4.92 -0.28
CA LEU A 119 -12.92 5.28 1.05
C LEU A 119 -13.95 5.06 2.17
N LYS A 120 -15.16 4.60 1.86
CA LYS A 120 -16.19 4.35 2.86
C LYS A 120 -15.70 3.41 3.98
N SER A 121 -16.13 3.70 5.21
CA SER A 121 -15.81 2.88 6.40
C SER A 121 -14.30 2.82 6.73
N GLY A 122 -13.55 3.90 6.44
CA GLY A 122 -12.11 3.99 6.75
C GLY A 122 -11.21 3.18 5.81
N ARG A 123 -11.75 2.71 4.67
CA ARG A 123 -10.96 2.03 3.65
C ARG A 123 -10.05 3.00 2.90
N GLN A 124 -9.07 2.44 2.22
CA GLN A 124 -8.16 3.14 1.33
C GLN A 124 -8.40 2.71 -0.12
N VAL A 125 -7.81 3.44 -1.06
CA VAL A 125 -7.89 3.11 -2.49
C VAL A 125 -6.51 2.99 -3.09
N ILE A 126 -6.35 2.04 -4.02
CA ILE A 126 -5.20 1.95 -4.91
C ILE A 126 -5.70 1.93 -6.35
N TYR A 127 -5.06 2.73 -7.22
CA TYR A 127 -5.40 2.82 -8.63
C TYR A 127 -4.38 2.10 -9.50
N LEU A 128 -4.88 1.49 -10.57
CA LEU A 128 -4.10 1.02 -11.71
C LEU A 128 -4.34 1.98 -12.88
N ALA A 129 -3.27 2.45 -13.51
CA ALA A 129 -3.31 3.14 -14.78
C ALA A 129 -2.43 2.41 -15.80
N VAL A 130 -2.90 2.33 -17.04
CA VAL A 130 -2.20 1.69 -18.16
C VAL A 130 -2.25 2.62 -19.34
N GLU A 131 -1.09 2.86 -19.98
CA GLU A 131 -0.95 3.70 -21.18
C GLU A 131 -1.65 5.06 -21.04
N GLY A 132 -1.41 5.75 -19.93
CA GLY A 132 -1.90 7.10 -19.69
C GLY A 132 -3.39 7.20 -19.34
N LYS A 133 -4.06 6.07 -19.04
CA LYS A 133 -5.48 6.05 -18.67
C LYS A 133 -5.70 5.27 -17.38
N THR A 134 -6.56 5.79 -16.52
CA THR A 134 -7.02 5.03 -15.35
C THR A 134 -7.72 3.76 -15.82
N ALA A 135 -7.25 2.60 -15.34
CA ALA A 135 -7.75 1.29 -15.75
C ALA A 135 -8.60 0.62 -14.66
N ALA A 136 -8.22 0.77 -13.40
CA ALA A 136 -8.97 0.20 -12.28
C ALA A 136 -8.75 0.99 -10.98
N GLY A 137 -9.69 0.87 -10.06
CA GLY A 137 -9.55 1.28 -8.66
C GLY A 137 -9.95 0.14 -7.75
N PHE A 138 -9.19 -0.07 -6.67
CA PHE A 138 -9.41 -1.13 -5.69
C PHE A 138 -9.60 -0.50 -4.31
N SER A 139 -10.71 -0.87 -3.63
CA SER A 139 -10.97 -0.49 -2.24
C SER A 139 -10.36 -1.52 -1.31
N VAL A 140 -9.44 -1.11 -0.45
CA VAL A 140 -8.68 -1.98 0.44
C VAL A 140 -8.84 -1.57 1.90
N GLU A 141 -8.78 -2.54 2.79
CA GLU A 141 -8.81 -2.33 4.24
C GLU A 141 -7.54 -2.87 4.87
N TYR A 142 -7.00 -2.12 5.84
CA TYR A 142 -5.85 -2.51 6.64
C TYR A 142 -6.30 -2.80 8.06
N LYS A 143 -5.91 -3.96 8.62
CA LYS A 143 -6.22 -4.34 10.01
C LYS A 143 -4.94 -4.30 10.84
N PRO A 144 -4.84 -3.38 11.80
CA PRO A 144 -3.67 -3.25 12.64
C PRO A 144 -3.46 -4.50 13.51
N ASN A 145 -2.21 -4.84 13.75
CA ASN A 145 -1.81 -5.89 14.67
C ASN A 145 -1.82 -5.36 16.11
N GLY A 146 -2.75 -5.84 16.94
CA GLY A 146 -2.89 -5.40 18.32
C GLY A 146 -1.67 -5.69 19.21
N ASP A 147 -0.86 -6.70 18.88
CA ASP A 147 0.38 -6.95 19.61
C ASP A 147 1.42 -5.87 19.33
N ILE A 148 1.56 -5.46 18.08
CA ILE A 148 2.43 -4.36 17.68
C ILE A 148 1.99 -3.05 18.34
N ALA A 149 0.69 -2.77 18.44
CA ALA A 149 0.17 -1.59 19.12
C ALA A 149 0.74 -1.44 20.55
N ARG A 150 0.81 -2.55 21.30
CA ARG A 150 1.39 -2.55 22.66
C ARG A 150 2.87 -2.21 22.66
N TYR A 151 3.63 -2.67 21.67
CA TYR A 151 5.06 -2.36 21.55
C TYR A 151 5.28 -0.89 21.13
N LEU A 152 4.53 -0.38 20.19
CA LEU A 152 4.62 1.01 19.74
C LEU A 152 4.31 1.98 20.88
N ASN A 153 3.28 1.72 21.68
CA ASN A 153 2.95 2.51 22.87
C ASN A 153 4.06 2.46 23.95
N LYS A 154 4.81 1.36 24.06
CA LYS A 154 5.98 1.32 24.93
C LYS A 154 7.14 2.15 24.40
N LEU A 155 7.43 2.08 23.10
CA LEU A 155 8.47 2.89 22.47
C LEU A 155 8.18 4.39 22.66
N GLU A 156 6.92 4.79 22.47
CA GLU A 156 6.47 6.15 22.71
C GLU A 156 6.79 6.62 24.13
N LYS A 157 6.44 5.83 25.15
CA LYS A 157 6.74 6.13 26.58
C LYS A 157 8.22 6.26 26.88
N TYR A 158 9.07 5.56 26.15
CA TYR A 158 10.53 5.65 26.29
C TYR A 158 11.15 6.73 25.39
N GLY A 159 10.37 7.48 24.64
CA GLY A 159 10.84 8.55 23.75
C GLY A 159 11.62 8.03 22.54
N VAL A 160 11.40 6.79 22.13
CA VAL A 160 12.04 6.17 20.96
C VAL A 160 11.17 6.42 19.74
N SER A 161 11.68 7.15 18.76
CA SER A 161 10.95 7.42 17.51
C SER A 161 10.78 6.16 16.67
N VAL A 162 9.67 6.08 15.93
CA VAL A 162 9.39 4.98 15.01
C VAL A 162 9.45 5.49 13.57
N LEU A 163 10.27 4.84 12.74
CA LEU A 163 10.32 5.06 11.30
C LEU A 163 9.65 3.87 10.61
N VAL A 164 8.67 4.15 9.76
CA VAL A 164 7.95 3.13 9.01
C VAL A 164 8.47 3.07 7.59
N ARG A 165 9.01 1.92 7.20
CA ARG A 165 9.42 1.66 5.82
C ARG A 165 8.26 1.04 5.05
N THR A 166 7.85 1.68 3.94
CA THR A 166 6.74 1.21 3.13
C THR A 166 6.95 1.52 1.65
N THR A 167 6.38 0.69 0.77
CA THR A 167 6.19 0.96 -0.66
C THR A 167 4.73 1.22 -0.99
N ASP A 168 3.85 1.16 0.00
CA ASP A 168 2.41 1.39 -0.13
C ASP A 168 2.10 2.86 0.19
N PRO A 169 1.58 3.63 -0.79
CA PRO A 169 1.32 5.06 -0.60
C PRO A 169 0.18 5.34 0.40
N ASN A 170 -0.62 4.34 0.73
CA ASN A 170 -1.69 4.48 1.72
C ASN A 170 -1.18 4.41 3.16
N ILE A 171 0.01 3.86 3.38
CA ILE A 171 0.60 3.77 4.72
C ILE A 171 1.34 5.08 5.00
N THR A 172 0.60 6.05 5.48
CA THR A 172 1.12 7.37 5.89
C THR A 172 1.36 7.42 7.39
N GLU A 173 2.15 8.40 7.83
CA GLU A 173 2.40 8.66 9.24
C GLU A 173 1.08 8.83 10.00
N GLU A 174 0.15 9.61 9.46
CA GLU A 174 -1.16 9.89 10.06
C GLU A 174 -2.01 8.62 10.16
N LEU A 175 -2.01 7.77 9.14
CA LEU A 175 -2.77 6.52 9.16
C LEU A 175 -2.24 5.57 10.24
N VAL A 176 -0.91 5.45 10.37
CA VAL A 176 -0.29 4.60 11.40
C VAL A 176 -0.58 5.16 12.80
N GLU A 177 -0.41 6.46 13.00
CA GLU A 177 -0.70 7.12 14.27
C GLU A 177 -2.16 6.92 14.69
N GLN A 178 -3.10 7.06 13.75
CA GLN A 178 -4.52 6.83 14.00
C GLN A 178 -4.83 5.37 14.34
N TYR A 179 -4.29 4.41 13.61
CA TYR A 179 -4.57 2.98 13.82
C TYR A 179 -4.00 2.44 15.13
N PHE A 180 -2.89 3.01 15.60
CA PHE A 180 -2.20 2.54 16.80
C PHE A 180 -2.37 3.47 18.01
N ASP A 181 -3.23 4.50 17.89
CA ASP A 181 -3.50 5.50 18.95
C ASP A 181 -2.19 6.15 19.47
N LEU A 182 -1.38 6.61 18.54
CA LEU A 182 -0.09 7.24 18.80
C LEU A 182 -0.18 8.77 18.68
N PRO A 183 0.65 9.52 19.43
CA PRO A 183 0.70 10.98 19.31
C PRO A 183 1.12 11.42 17.90
N HIS A 184 0.56 12.55 17.45
CA HIS A 184 0.94 13.17 16.18
C HIS A 184 2.43 13.52 16.12
N GLY A 185 3.10 13.12 15.04
CA GLY A 185 4.53 13.33 14.82
C GLY A 185 5.45 12.29 15.49
N PHE A 186 4.87 11.24 16.06
CA PHE A 186 5.64 10.13 16.63
C PHE A 186 6.20 9.18 15.56
N VAL A 187 5.43 8.92 14.52
CA VAL A 187 5.83 8.13 13.35
C VAL A 187 6.51 9.01 12.30
N LYS A 188 7.53 8.45 11.64
CA LYS A 188 8.27 9.11 10.57
C LYS A 188 8.51 8.15 9.41
#